data_86ef4bfaa745eefd30b5c46a43eaad6f
#
_entry.id   86ef4bfaa745eefd30b5c46a43eaad6f
#
_cell.length_a   1.000
_cell.length_b   1.000
_cell.length_c   1.000
_cell.angle_alpha   90.00
_cell.angle_beta   90.00
_cell.angle_gamma   90.00
#
_symmetry.space_group_name_H-M   'P 1'
#
loop_
_entity.id
_entity.type
_entity.pdbx_description
1 polymer ?
#
loop_
_entity_poly.entity_id
_entity_poly.type
_entity_poly.pdbx_seq_one_letter_code
_entity_poly.pdbx_strand_id
1 'polypeptide(L)'
;ENLSKSNDENFYGKRQLYTDIETLGKIKPSALKIDKNKSANIYRFQDYNIVEFTTKANALDYNSMDCLKNATDKPLIIINESMQFSAGVNLSYTMDFVNKGDLKSVEKFIKYFQETCKHLKYSKFPVVSAPSGLTLGGGFEVLVQSNFVASHTNIVVGLVETMVGLVPAGGGCKEMLW
;
A
#
# COMPACT_ATOMS: atom_id res chain seq x y z
N GLU A 1 18.13 -35.41 20.79
CA GLU A 1 17.21 -36.50 20.34
C GLU A 1 15.81 -36.46 20.95
N ASN A 2 15.48 -35.53 21.85
CA ASN A 2 14.16 -35.47 22.51
C ASN A 2 13.29 -34.28 22.11
N LEU A 3 13.70 -33.47 21.15
CA LEU A 3 12.87 -32.37 20.64
C LEU A 3 11.87 -32.79 19.56
N SER A 4 11.99 -34.01 19.05
CA SER A 4 11.09 -34.52 17.99
C SER A 4 9.86 -35.25 18.50
N LYS A 5 9.68 -35.38 19.80
CA LYS A 5 8.53 -36.09 20.42
C LYS A 5 7.74 -35.25 21.42
N SER A 6 8.03 -33.99 21.57
CA SER A 6 7.16 -33.10 22.32
C SER A 6 6.06 -32.63 21.41
N ASN A 7 5.06 -33.42 21.39
CA ASN A 7 3.65 -33.07 21.23
C ASN A 7 3.26 -31.83 20.43
N ASP A 8 2.28 -32.06 19.63
CA ASP A 8 1.44 -31.07 18.93
C ASP A 8 0.78 -30.00 19.82
N GLU A 9 1.12 -29.93 21.09
CA GLU A 9 0.88 -28.80 22.01
C GLU A 9 2.04 -27.83 21.93
N ASN A 10 2.27 -27.39 20.72
CA ASN A 10 3.42 -26.62 20.45
C ASN A 10 3.15 -25.13 20.61
N PHE A 11 4.25 -24.46 20.73
CA PHE A 11 4.42 -23.01 20.82
C PHE A 11 3.44 -22.20 19.95
N TYR A 12 2.90 -22.78 18.88
CA TYR A 12 1.95 -22.14 17.96
C TYR A 12 0.49 -22.64 18.11
N GLY A 13 0.18 -23.48 19.08
CA GLY A 13 -1.12 -24.11 19.22
C GLY A 13 -1.48 -25.06 18.07
N LYS A 14 -2.72 -25.50 17.98
CA LYS A 14 -3.17 -26.30 16.84
C LYS A 14 -3.07 -25.47 15.56
N ARG A 15 -2.26 -25.92 14.60
CA ARG A 15 -2.23 -25.35 13.25
C ARG A 15 -3.62 -25.45 12.66
N GLN A 16 -4.30 -24.33 12.53
CA GLN A 16 -5.49 -24.23 11.71
C GLN A 16 -5.01 -24.25 10.27
N LEU A 17 -5.20 -25.36 9.58
CA LEU A 17 -4.98 -25.45 8.15
C LEU A 17 -6.07 -24.62 7.48
N TYR A 18 -5.73 -23.43 7.04
CA TYR A 18 -6.58 -22.62 6.18
C TYR A 18 -6.59 -23.27 4.80
N THR A 19 -7.59 -24.10 4.56
CA THR A 19 -7.74 -24.81 3.29
C THR A 19 -8.29 -23.94 2.16
N ASP A 20 -8.80 -22.75 2.49
CA ASP A 20 -9.40 -21.85 1.51
C ASP A 20 -9.00 -20.39 1.78
N ILE A 21 -7.80 -20.02 1.32
CA ILE A 21 -7.32 -18.65 1.38
C ILE A 21 -7.95 -17.86 0.24
N GLU A 22 -8.70 -16.81 0.57
CA GLU A 22 -9.17 -15.85 -0.41
C GLU A 22 -8.00 -14.97 -0.88
N THR A 23 -7.62 -15.13 -2.13
CA THR A 23 -6.65 -14.25 -2.80
C THR A 23 -7.40 -13.17 -3.58
N LEU A 24 -6.71 -12.07 -3.89
CA LEU A 24 -7.30 -11.00 -4.72
C LEU A 24 -7.80 -11.55 -6.07
N GLY A 25 -7.09 -12.49 -6.70
CA GLY A 25 -7.51 -13.14 -7.93
C GLY A 25 -8.80 -13.95 -7.81
N LYS A 26 -9.05 -14.57 -6.66
CA LYS A 26 -10.33 -15.25 -6.39
C LYS A 26 -11.48 -14.27 -6.15
N ILE A 27 -11.18 -13.12 -5.52
CA ILE A 27 -12.17 -12.09 -5.18
C ILE A 27 -12.57 -11.27 -6.43
N LYS A 28 -11.62 -10.87 -7.27
CA LYS A 28 -11.86 -10.01 -8.44
C LYS A 28 -13.03 -10.43 -9.34
N PRO A 29 -13.24 -11.71 -9.69
CA PRO A 29 -14.35 -12.10 -10.54
C PRO A 29 -15.73 -11.83 -9.96
N SER A 30 -15.86 -11.80 -8.63
CA SER A 30 -17.11 -11.53 -7.90
C SER A 30 -17.21 -10.11 -7.37
N ALA A 31 -16.13 -9.32 -7.45
CA ALA A 31 -16.09 -7.94 -7.01
C ALA A 31 -16.58 -6.99 -8.11
N LEU A 32 -17.33 -5.98 -7.70
CA LEU A 32 -17.70 -4.90 -8.60
C LEU A 32 -16.52 -3.92 -8.76
N LYS A 33 -16.00 -3.79 -9.95
CA LYS A 33 -15.02 -2.75 -10.27
C LYS A 33 -15.73 -1.41 -10.34
N ILE A 34 -15.57 -0.56 -9.33
CA ILE A 34 -16.31 0.70 -9.20
C ILE A 34 -15.58 1.89 -9.80
N ASP A 35 -14.25 1.84 -9.84
CA ASP A 35 -13.44 2.87 -10.49
C ASP A 35 -12.13 2.29 -11.00
N LYS A 36 -11.56 2.95 -11.98
CA LYS A 36 -10.24 2.67 -12.54
C LYS A 36 -9.64 3.91 -13.16
N ASN A 37 -8.36 4.05 -13.04
CA ASN A 37 -7.59 4.99 -13.84
C ASN A 37 -6.32 4.32 -14.39
N LYS A 38 -5.36 5.10 -14.85
CA LYS A 38 -4.12 4.57 -15.44
C LYS A 38 -3.20 3.89 -14.42
N SER A 39 -3.41 4.14 -13.13
CA SER A 39 -2.45 3.81 -12.07
C SER A 39 -3.00 2.90 -10.98
N ALA A 40 -4.32 2.79 -10.86
CA ALA A 40 -4.95 1.93 -9.88
C ALA A 40 -6.38 1.51 -10.27
N ASN A 41 -6.85 0.46 -9.64
CA ASN A 41 -8.23 0.00 -9.70
C ASN A 41 -8.86 0.04 -8.31
N ILE A 42 -10.16 0.37 -8.24
CA ILE A 42 -10.96 0.23 -7.03
C ILE A 42 -12.02 -0.84 -7.29
N TYR A 43 -12.05 -1.85 -6.42
CA TYR A 43 -13.07 -2.89 -6.42
C TYR A 43 -13.92 -2.77 -5.17
N ARG A 44 -15.21 -3.04 -5.28
CA ARG A 44 -16.10 -3.23 -4.15
C ARG A 44 -16.45 -4.71 -4.02
N PHE A 45 -16.18 -5.25 -2.85
CA PHE A 45 -16.50 -6.62 -2.53
C PHE A 45 -17.17 -6.64 -1.16
N GLN A 46 -18.41 -7.17 -1.09
CA GLN A 46 -19.22 -7.09 0.12
C GLN A 46 -19.32 -5.64 0.64
N ASP A 47 -18.93 -5.39 1.88
CA ASP A 47 -19.04 -4.10 2.55
C ASP A 47 -17.72 -3.30 2.61
N TYR A 48 -16.70 -3.69 1.83
CA TYR A 48 -15.41 -3.01 1.79
C TYR A 48 -14.90 -2.74 0.38
N ASN A 49 -13.99 -1.80 0.27
CA ASN A 49 -13.29 -1.49 -0.96
C ASN A 49 -11.89 -2.13 -0.97
N ILE A 50 -11.42 -2.44 -2.16
CA ILE A 50 -10.06 -2.91 -2.41
C ILE A 50 -9.42 -1.97 -3.41
N VAL A 51 -8.21 -1.47 -3.11
CA VAL A 51 -7.37 -0.73 -4.06
C VAL A 51 -6.20 -1.61 -4.46
N GLU A 52 -6.01 -1.74 -5.78
CA GLU A 52 -4.88 -2.40 -6.41
C GLU A 52 -4.15 -1.42 -7.32
N PHE A 53 -2.85 -1.22 -7.09
CA PHE A 53 -2.01 -0.43 -8.00
C PHE A 53 -1.68 -1.23 -9.25
N THR A 54 -1.60 -0.56 -10.40
CA THR A 54 -1.41 -1.19 -11.72
C THR A 54 -0.28 -0.57 -12.54
N THR A 55 0.46 0.37 -11.97
CA THR A 55 1.64 0.95 -12.61
C THR A 55 2.81 -0.03 -12.61
N LYS A 56 3.83 0.26 -13.43
CA LYS A 56 5.09 -0.48 -13.37
C LYS A 56 5.68 -0.35 -11.94
N ALA A 57 6.03 -1.49 -11.35
CA ALA A 57 6.54 -1.56 -9.98
C ALA A 57 5.57 -1.00 -8.91
N ASN A 58 4.29 -0.84 -9.23
CA ASN A 58 3.28 -0.21 -8.40
C ASN A 58 3.71 1.19 -7.90
N ALA A 59 4.46 1.90 -8.75
CA ALA A 59 4.92 3.25 -8.44
C ALA A 59 3.74 4.22 -8.34
N LEU A 60 3.78 5.09 -7.33
CA LEU A 60 2.70 5.99 -6.99
C LEU A 60 2.79 7.31 -7.77
N ASP A 61 1.69 7.74 -8.28
CA ASP A 61 1.48 9.03 -8.94
C ASP A 61 0.18 9.69 -8.46
N TYR A 62 -0.19 10.80 -9.09
CA TYR A 62 -1.41 11.52 -8.73
C TYR A 62 -2.67 10.62 -8.83
N ASN A 63 -2.75 9.78 -9.88
CA ASN A 63 -3.91 8.93 -10.11
C ASN A 63 -4.03 7.81 -9.06
N SER A 64 -2.92 7.19 -8.66
CA SER A 64 -2.93 6.17 -7.60
C SER A 64 -3.35 6.78 -6.26
N MET A 65 -2.87 7.98 -5.94
CA MET A 65 -3.27 8.71 -4.73
C MET A 65 -4.74 9.11 -4.76
N ASP A 66 -5.26 9.48 -5.92
CA ASP A 66 -6.67 9.78 -6.11
C ASP A 66 -7.57 8.56 -5.86
N CYS A 67 -7.20 7.39 -6.40
CA CYS A 67 -7.89 6.14 -6.10
C CYS A 67 -7.90 5.82 -4.60
N LEU A 68 -6.77 5.98 -3.90
CA LEU A 68 -6.71 5.76 -2.46
C LEU A 68 -7.68 6.67 -1.70
N LYS A 69 -7.71 7.95 -2.04
CA LYS A 69 -8.59 8.93 -1.41
C LYS A 69 -10.07 8.63 -1.66
N ASN A 70 -10.42 8.26 -2.89
CA ASN A 70 -11.80 7.97 -3.28
C ASN A 70 -12.33 6.65 -2.73
N ALA A 71 -11.44 5.73 -2.34
CA ALA A 71 -11.83 4.41 -1.84
C ALA A 71 -12.20 4.37 -0.34
N THR A 72 -12.11 5.50 0.38
CA THR A 72 -12.31 5.55 1.84
C THR A 72 -13.77 5.79 2.26
N ASP A 73 -14.72 5.69 1.34
CA ASP A 73 -16.17 5.75 1.65
C ASP A 73 -16.67 4.48 2.40
N LYS A 74 -15.84 3.44 2.47
CA LYS A 74 -16.02 2.17 3.17
C LYS A 74 -14.70 1.69 3.78
N PRO A 75 -14.71 0.61 4.61
CA PRO A 75 -13.46 -0.06 4.98
C PRO A 75 -12.62 -0.36 3.75
N LEU A 76 -11.32 -0.07 3.82
CA LEU A 76 -10.41 -0.15 2.68
C LEU A 76 -9.33 -1.21 2.90
N ILE A 77 -9.12 -2.05 1.90
CA ILE A 77 -7.96 -2.95 1.81
C ILE A 77 -7.07 -2.46 0.67
N ILE A 78 -5.78 -2.24 0.95
CA ILE A 78 -4.77 -1.94 -0.06
C ILE A 78 -3.92 -3.19 -0.26
N ILE A 79 -4.02 -3.79 -1.44
CA ILE A 79 -3.36 -5.07 -1.75
C ILE A 79 -3.02 -5.16 -3.24
N ASN A 80 -1.93 -5.83 -3.58
CA ASN A 80 -1.53 -6.06 -4.96
C ASN A 80 -1.21 -7.54 -5.20
N GLU A 81 -1.53 -8.05 -6.38
CA GLU A 81 -1.16 -9.40 -6.83
C GLU A 81 0.22 -9.43 -7.50
N SER A 82 1.04 -8.43 -7.32
CA SER A 82 2.40 -8.38 -7.85
C SER A 82 3.43 -8.81 -6.81
N MET A 83 4.66 -9.02 -7.27
CA MET A 83 5.80 -9.38 -6.40
C MET A 83 6.21 -8.25 -5.43
N GLN A 84 5.55 -7.11 -5.49
CA GLN A 84 5.86 -5.95 -4.66
C GLN A 84 4.60 -5.13 -4.36
N PHE A 85 4.56 -4.53 -3.17
CA PHE A 85 3.48 -3.64 -2.79
C PHE A 85 3.60 -2.30 -3.52
N SER A 86 4.74 -1.63 -3.39
CA SER A 86 5.04 -0.40 -4.14
C SER A 86 6.52 -0.05 -4.04
N ALA A 87 7.12 0.32 -5.15
CA ALA A 87 8.49 0.83 -5.19
C ALA A 87 8.60 2.33 -4.79
N GLY A 88 7.50 2.94 -4.36
CA GLY A 88 7.45 4.35 -3.96
C GLY A 88 6.90 5.28 -5.04
N VAL A 89 7.18 6.56 -4.92
CA VAL A 89 6.73 7.58 -5.87
C VAL A 89 7.32 7.37 -7.26
N ASN A 90 6.51 7.56 -8.29
CA ASN A 90 6.96 7.52 -9.68
C ASN A 90 7.88 8.73 -9.98
N LEU A 91 9.19 8.51 -9.84
CA LEU A 91 10.18 9.56 -10.04
C LEU A 91 10.17 10.13 -11.46
N SER A 92 9.91 9.30 -12.50
CA SER A 92 9.81 9.79 -13.87
C SER A 92 8.70 10.83 -14.02
N TYR A 93 7.54 10.56 -13.40
CA TYR A 93 6.42 11.52 -13.38
C TYR A 93 6.80 12.85 -12.73
N THR A 94 7.53 12.82 -11.62
CA THR A 94 7.97 14.02 -10.92
C THR A 94 9.08 14.75 -11.68
N MET A 95 10.03 14.02 -12.25
CA MET A 95 11.14 14.58 -13.02
C MET A 95 10.69 15.29 -14.30
N ASP A 96 9.57 14.87 -14.90
CA ASP A 96 8.99 15.58 -16.05
C ASP A 96 8.61 17.03 -15.71
N PHE A 97 8.13 17.29 -14.49
CA PHE A 97 7.87 18.67 -14.03
C PHE A 97 9.17 19.42 -13.75
N VAL A 98 10.13 18.78 -13.07
CA VAL A 98 11.42 19.40 -12.75
C VAL A 98 12.16 19.82 -14.03
N ASN A 99 12.21 18.94 -15.03
CA ASN A 99 12.87 19.21 -16.30
C ASN A 99 12.22 20.37 -17.09
N LYS A 100 10.93 20.60 -16.88
CA LYS A 100 10.17 21.73 -17.45
C LYS A 100 10.28 23.01 -16.60
N GLY A 101 10.96 22.97 -15.47
CA GLY A 101 11.02 24.09 -14.52
C GLY A 101 9.69 24.33 -13.76
N ASP A 102 8.75 23.40 -13.83
CA ASP A 102 7.42 23.53 -13.21
C ASP A 102 7.44 23.02 -11.76
N LEU A 103 8.15 23.75 -10.91
CA LEU A 103 8.23 23.44 -9.47
C LEU A 103 6.90 23.58 -8.75
N LYS A 104 5.97 24.37 -9.28
CA LYS A 104 4.61 24.50 -8.72
C LYS A 104 3.82 23.20 -8.82
N SER A 105 3.94 22.48 -9.94
CA SER A 105 3.31 21.16 -10.09
C SER A 105 3.95 20.11 -9.19
N VAL A 106 5.26 20.17 -8.96
CA VAL A 106 5.94 19.32 -7.97
C VAL A 106 5.39 19.58 -6.57
N GLU A 107 5.34 20.85 -6.13
CA GLU A 107 4.79 21.25 -4.83
C GLU A 107 3.33 20.77 -4.67
N LYS A 108 2.50 20.97 -5.69
CA LYS A 108 1.11 20.53 -5.71
C LYS A 108 0.99 19.02 -5.54
N PHE A 109 1.83 18.24 -6.22
CA PHE A 109 1.84 16.79 -6.09
C PHE A 109 2.25 16.35 -4.68
N ILE A 110 3.30 16.94 -4.12
CA ILE A 110 3.76 16.63 -2.75
C ILE A 110 2.65 16.93 -1.74
N LYS A 111 2.02 18.09 -1.82
CA LYS A 111 0.89 18.45 -0.95
C LYS A 111 -0.26 17.45 -1.07
N TYR A 112 -0.62 17.07 -2.29
CA TYR A 112 -1.69 16.11 -2.52
C TYR A 112 -1.35 14.74 -1.95
N PHE A 113 -0.10 14.30 -2.09
CA PHE A 113 0.40 13.06 -1.50
C PHE A 113 0.27 13.08 0.03
N GLN A 114 0.75 14.14 0.67
CA GLN A 114 0.64 14.36 2.12
C GLN A 114 -0.81 14.38 2.60
N GLU A 115 -1.67 15.09 1.90
CA GLU A 115 -3.11 15.17 2.20
C GLU A 115 -3.77 13.80 2.08
N THR A 116 -3.40 13.00 1.08
CA THR A 116 -3.93 11.64 0.91
C THR A 116 -3.45 10.72 2.04
N CYS A 117 -2.16 10.77 2.39
CA CYS A 117 -1.62 10.04 3.55
C CYS A 117 -2.38 10.42 4.84
N LYS A 118 -2.56 11.71 5.08
CA LYS A 118 -3.34 12.20 6.22
C LYS A 118 -4.80 11.72 6.17
N HIS A 119 -5.40 11.71 4.98
CA HIS A 119 -6.78 11.26 4.77
C HIS A 119 -6.93 9.76 5.09
N LEU A 120 -5.98 8.91 4.70
CA LEU A 120 -5.96 7.49 5.06
C LEU A 120 -5.86 7.31 6.58
N LYS A 121 -4.92 7.99 7.22
CA LYS A 121 -4.69 7.90 8.67
C LYS A 121 -5.91 8.26 9.50
N TYR A 122 -6.66 9.27 9.08
CA TYR A 122 -7.84 9.78 9.77
C TYR A 122 -9.15 9.39 9.08
N SER A 123 -9.12 8.33 8.27
CA SER A 123 -10.32 7.81 7.63
C SER A 123 -11.37 7.43 8.65
N LYS A 124 -12.64 7.69 8.32
CA LYS A 124 -13.80 7.26 9.13
C LYS A 124 -13.89 5.73 9.25
N PHE A 125 -13.48 5.03 8.23
CA PHE A 125 -13.50 3.58 8.16
C PHE A 125 -12.08 3.02 8.26
N PRO A 126 -11.90 1.79 8.77
CA PRO A 126 -10.59 1.19 8.88
C PRO A 126 -9.90 1.03 7.52
N VAL A 127 -8.61 1.29 7.52
CA VAL A 127 -7.71 1.05 6.39
C VAL A 127 -6.76 -0.08 6.77
N VAL A 128 -6.70 -1.10 5.94
CA VAL A 128 -5.82 -2.27 6.10
C VAL A 128 -4.90 -2.35 4.88
N SER A 129 -3.62 -2.49 5.10
CA SER A 129 -2.67 -2.78 4.02
C SER A 129 -2.15 -4.21 4.12
N ALA A 130 -2.10 -4.91 2.98
CA ALA A 130 -1.57 -6.25 2.86
C ALA A 130 -0.32 -6.26 1.95
N PRO A 131 0.83 -5.79 2.46
CA PRO A 131 2.04 -5.66 1.66
C PRO A 131 2.76 -6.99 1.46
N SER A 132 3.37 -7.16 0.28
CA SER A 132 4.32 -8.22 -0.04
C SER A 132 5.49 -7.65 -0.84
N GLY A 133 6.68 -8.24 -0.68
CA GLY A 133 7.89 -7.83 -1.36
C GLY A 133 8.28 -6.38 -1.07
N LEU A 134 8.76 -5.66 -2.08
CA LEU A 134 9.25 -4.29 -1.91
C LEU A 134 8.10 -3.34 -1.55
N THR A 135 8.29 -2.59 -0.47
CA THR A 135 7.39 -1.56 0.06
C THR A 135 8.24 -0.38 0.48
N LEU A 136 8.63 0.45 -0.49
CA LEU A 136 9.70 1.42 -0.34
C LEU A 136 9.21 2.87 -0.50
N GLY A 137 9.91 3.80 0.13
CA GLY A 137 9.69 5.23 0.00
C GLY A 137 8.22 5.60 0.21
N GLY A 138 7.62 6.30 -0.75
CA GLY A 138 6.21 6.67 -0.71
C GLY A 138 5.24 5.49 -0.55
N GLY A 139 5.61 4.28 -1.00
CA GLY A 139 4.82 3.06 -0.77
C GLY A 139 4.81 2.67 0.71
N PHE A 140 5.94 2.81 1.39
CA PHE A 140 6.04 2.63 2.83
C PHE A 140 5.32 3.76 3.58
N GLU A 141 5.38 4.99 3.07
CA GLU A 141 4.65 6.12 3.65
C GLU A 141 3.12 5.92 3.61
N VAL A 142 2.59 5.33 2.53
CA VAL A 142 1.17 4.91 2.44
C VAL A 142 0.88 3.78 3.43
N LEU A 143 1.74 2.77 3.49
CA LEU A 143 1.59 1.62 4.39
C LEU A 143 1.39 2.03 5.85
N VAL A 144 2.25 2.93 6.35
CA VAL A 144 2.24 3.36 7.77
C VAL A 144 1.04 4.24 8.15
N GLN A 145 0.19 4.63 7.18
CA GLN A 145 -1.08 5.30 7.46
C GLN A 145 -2.22 4.33 7.75
N SER A 146 -2.00 3.03 7.57
CA SER A 146 -3.03 2.02 7.80
C SER A 146 -3.28 1.76 9.28
N ASN A 147 -4.53 1.50 9.64
CA ASN A 147 -4.89 1.10 11.01
C ASN A 147 -4.36 -0.29 11.35
N PHE A 148 -4.23 -1.15 10.34
CA PHE A 148 -3.70 -2.50 10.48
C PHE A 148 -2.87 -2.91 9.26
N VAL A 149 -1.82 -3.67 9.48
CA VAL A 149 -0.94 -4.19 8.43
C VAL A 149 -0.88 -5.71 8.53
N ALA A 150 -1.33 -6.39 7.48
CA ALA A 150 -1.24 -7.84 7.32
C ALA A 150 -0.10 -8.16 6.32
N SER A 151 1.14 -8.15 6.78
CA SER A 151 2.29 -8.31 5.90
C SER A 151 2.61 -9.75 5.55
N HIS A 152 3.02 -9.98 4.32
CA HIS A 152 3.65 -11.23 3.91
C HIS A 152 5.07 -11.33 4.50
N THR A 153 5.57 -12.54 4.73
CA THR A 153 6.89 -12.78 5.34
C THR A 153 8.07 -12.31 4.49
N ASN A 154 7.88 -12.11 3.17
CA ASN A 154 8.91 -11.63 2.25
C ASN A 154 8.99 -10.09 2.14
N ILE A 155 8.31 -9.35 3.00
CA ILE A 155 8.27 -7.89 2.93
C ILE A 155 9.67 -7.29 3.14
N VAL A 156 9.99 -6.28 2.33
CA VAL A 156 11.16 -5.41 2.49
C VAL A 156 10.65 -3.97 2.54
N VAL A 157 10.79 -3.33 3.68
CA VAL A 157 10.28 -1.97 3.93
C VAL A 157 11.40 -0.98 4.16
N GLY A 158 11.19 0.26 3.79
CA GLY A 158 12.13 1.33 4.13
C GLY A 158 11.83 2.67 3.47
N LEU A 159 12.38 3.70 4.11
CA LEU A 159 12.44 5.05 3.56
C LEU A 159 13.79 5.17 2.84
N VAL A 160 13.75 5.09 1.51
CA VAL A 160 14.95 5.00 0.66
C VAL A 160 15.22 6.28 -0.13
N GLU A 161 14.48 7.34 0.14
CA GLU A 161 14.52 8.61 -0.58
C GLU A 161 15.91 9.22 -0.63
N THR A 162 16.68 9.10 0.46
CA THR A 162 18.06 9.64 0.54
C THR A 162 19.03 8.97 -0.42
N MET A 163 18.76 7.73 -0.85
CA MET A 163 19.57 7.04 -1.86
C MET A 163 19.48 7.68 -3.25
N VAL A 164 18.45 8.47 -3.49
CA VAL A 164 18.21 9.21 -4.73
C VAL A 164 18.26 10.73 -4.54
N GLY A 165 18.82 11.19 -3.42
CA GLY A 165 19.01 12.63 -3.13
C GLY A 165 17.73 13.35 -2.71
N LEU A 166 16.72 12.63 -2.25
CA LEU A 166 15.45 13.18 -1.77
C LEU A 166 15.31 12.97 -0.24
N VAL A 167 14.23 13.50 0.32
CA VAL A 167 13.80 13.23 1.70
C VAL A 167 12.39 12.65 1.71
N PRO A 168 12.03 11.80 2.68
CA PRO A 168 10.67 11.31 2.84
C PRO A 168 9.71 12.48 3.07
N ALA A 169 8.71 12.61 2.22
CA ALA A 169 7.83 13.77 2.20
C ALA A 169 6.36 13.45 2.52
N GLY A 170 5.95 12.18 2.50
CA GLY A 170 4.56 11.75 2.78
C GLY A 170 4.23 11.53 4.26
N GLY A 171 5.19 11.74 5.15
CA GLY A 171 5.02 11.60 6.59
C GLY A 171 5.75 10.41 7.21
N GLY A 172 6.50 9.62 6.42
CA GLY A 172 7.19 8.44 6.89
C GLY A 172 8.12 8.68 8.07
N CYS A 173 8.91 9.75 8.03
CA CYS A 173 9.79 10.10 9.15
C CYS A 173 9.03 10.35 10.46
N LYS A 174 7.86 10.99 10.38
CA LYS A 174 7.03 11.25 11.55
C LYS A 174 6.41 9.97 12.10
N GLU A 175 5.84 9.15 11.23
CA GLU A 175 5.15 7.92 11.63
C GLU A 175 6.10 6.85 12.19
N MET A 176 7.38 6.86 11.81
CA MET A 176 8.40 5.95 12.35
C MET A 176 8.85 6.29 13.77
N LEU A 177 8.43 7.43 14.33
CA LEU A 177 8.75 7.83 15.70
C LEU A 177 7.72 7.38 16.73
N TRP A 178 6.63 6.78 16.31
CA TRP A 178 5.52 6.27 17.13
C TRP A 178 5.41 4.77 16.97
#